data_699d39a978267ccace386ad6ddb10b76
#
_entry.id   699d39a978267ccace386ad6ddb10b76
#
_cell.length_a   1.000
_cell.length_b   1.000
_cell.length_c   1.000
_cell.angle_alpha   90.00
_cell.angle_beta   90.00
_cell.angle_gamma   90.00
#
_symmetry.space_group_name_H-M   'P 1'
#
loop_
_entity.id
_entity.type
_entity.pdbx_description
1 polymer ?
#
loop_
_entity_poly.entity_id
_entity_poly.type
_entity_poly.pdbx_seq_one_letter_code
_entity_poly.pdbx_strand_id
1 'polypeptide(L)'
;MPGMAASSRIFEHLEWPEGYQVHLLEWDEPRPKEGLLDYAARIAQQITAHNPILIGVSLGGVLMQEVARLLPSYRCVVLISSVASPQELPSWMRRCKKLKLHHILPLARMIRFDFWKHTKRYKKLYIHYIGLSSPTYLAWCARELLDWEGKPLDKDKIIHIHGDKDLVFPIRYIGDCIRVKGGTHIMIVNRFRWFREHFLPIINSKISPTEEPTHTPM
;
A
#
# COMPACT_ATOMS: atom_id res chain seq x y z
N MET A 1 3.78 0.98 5.42
CA MET A 1 4.63 0.51 4.30
C MET A 1 4.43 1.41 3.09
N PRO A 2 5.47 2.08 2.56
CA PRO A 2 5.35 2.95 1.39
C PRO A 2 5.12 2.17 0.08
N GLY A 3 4.79 2.90 -0.98
CA GLY A 3 4.70 2.34 -2.32
C GLY A 3 6.08 2.04 -2.95
N MET A 4 6.07 1.44 -4.14
CA MET A 4 7.30 1.19 -4.92
C MET A 4 8.09 2.49 -5.11
N ALA A 5 9.40 2.43 -4.88
CA ALA A 5 10.34 3.55 -4.99
C ALA A 5 10.08 4.75 -4.04
N ALA A 6 9.18 4.60 -3.07
CA ALA A 6 8.93 5.62 -2.07
C ALA A 6 9.56 5.24 -0.72
N SER A 7 9.95 6.24 0.07
CA SER A 7 10.36 6.08 1.46
C SER A 7 9.18 6.31 2.40
N SER A 8 9.32 5.90 3.66
CA SER A 8 8.32 6.13 4.72
C SER A 8 8.04 7.60 5.00
N ARG A 9 8.86 8.52 4.52
CA ARG A 9 8.61 9.97 4.59
C ARG A 9 7.29 10.40 3.96
N ILE A 10 6.70 9.59 3.05
CA ILE A 10 5.36 9.87 2.51
C ILE A 10 4.28 9.96 3.58
N PHE A 11 4.54 9.43 4.79
CA PHE A 11 3.61 9.45 5.92
C PHE A 11 3.84 10.64 6.88
N GLU A 12 4.82 11.52 6.64
CA GLU A 12 5.21 12.60 7.56
C GLU A 12 4.09 13.61 7.88
N HIS A 13 3.08 13.69 7.02
CA HIS A 13 1.94 14.59 7.20
C HIS A 13 0.69 13.91 7.78
N LEU A 14 0.77 12.62 8.11
CA LEU A 14 -0.32 11.93 8.80
C LEU A 14 -0.26 12.22 10.30
N GLU A 15 -1.43 12.48 10.87
CA GLU A 15 -1.63 12.49 12.30
C GLU A 15 -2.02 11.09 12.77
N TRP A 16 -1.51 10.69 13.92
CA TRP A 16 -1.69 9.34 14.46
C TRP A 16 -2.57 9.38 15.71
N PRO A 17 -3.39 8.33 15.96
CA PRO A 17 -4.21 8.28 17.18
C PRO A 17 -3.34 8.29 18.43
N GLU A 18 -3.79 8.97 19.49
CA GLU A 18 -3.14 8.92 20.80
C GLU A 18 -3.08 7.49 21.34
N GLY A 19 -1.99 7.16 22.04
CA GLY A 19 -1.78 5.83 22.61
C GLY A 19 -1.30 4.77 21.60
N TYR A 20 -1.15 5.10 20.32
CA TYR A 20 -0.60 4.19 19.32
C TYR A 20 0.88 4.44 19.07
N GLN A 21 1.66 3.35 19.07
CA GLN A 21 3.04 3.39 18.63
C GLN A 21 3.12 3.17 17.12
N VAL A 22 3.78 4.08 16.41
CA VAL A 22 3.93 4.04 14.95
C VAL A 22 5.27 3.43 14.58
N HIS A 23 5.24 2.38 13.77
CA HIS A 23 6.42 1.74 13.20
C HIS A 23 6.46 1.97 11.69
N LEU A 24 7.43 2.74 11.22
CA LEU A 24 7.61 3.01 9.79
C LEU A 24 8.46 1.88 9.18
N LEU A 25 7.88 1.19 8.21
CA LEU A 25 8.56 0.13 7.45
C LEU A 25 9.14 0.73 6.17
N GLU A 26 10.31 0.25 5.78
CA GLU A 26 10.98 0.60 4.51
C GLU A 26 11.16 -0.63 3.64
N TRP A 27 11.35 -0.40 2.35
CA TRP A 27 11.73 -1.44 1.42
C TRP A 27 13.22 -1.75 1.51
N ASP A 28 13.56 -3.03 1.56
CA ASP A 28 14.91 -3.55 1.39
C ASP A 28 15.04 -4.22 0.02
N GLU A 29 16.27 -4.41 -0.44
CA GLU A 29 16.52 -5.23 -1.62
C GLU A 29 15.95 -6.65 -1.43
N PRO A 30 15.19 -7.16 -2.41
CA PRO A 30 14.72 -8.53 -2.36
C PRO A 30 15.91 -9.50 -2.42
N ARG A 31 15.81 -10.58 -1.67
CA ARG A 31 16.80 -11.65 -1.70
C ARG A 31 16.75 -12.42 -3.03
N PRO A 32 17.81 -13.10 -3.43
CA PRO A 32 17.77 -13.93 -4.64
C PRO A 32 16.61 -14.93 -4.60
N LYS A 33 15.77 -14.91 -5.64
CA LYS A 33 14.56 -15.75 -5.79
C LYS A 33 13.44 -15.49 -4.76
N GLU A 34 13.54 -14.44 -3.95
CA GLU A 34 12.49 -14.06 -3.00
C GLU A 34 11.25 -13.55 -3.78
N GLY A 35 10.11 -14.19 -3.58
CA GLY A 35 8.82 -13.72 -4.07
C GLY A 35 8.13 -12.79 -3.05
N LEU A 36 6.99 -12.22 -3.44
CA LEU A 36 6.21 -11.32 -2.58
C LEU A 36 5.78 -11.99 -1.26
N LEU A 37 5.43 -13.26 -1.30
CA LEU A 37 4.99 -14.00 -0.10
C LEU A 37 6.16 -14.24 0.87
N ASP A 38 7.35 -14.59 0.37
CA ASP A 38 8.53 -14.73 1.20
C ASP A 38 8.96 -13.39 1.80
N TYR A 39 8.86 -12.33 0.99
CA TYR A 39 9.11 -10.97 1.45
C TYR A 39 8.11 -10.56 2.55
N ALA A 40 6.82 -10.88 2.38
CA ALA A 40 5.79 -10.63 3.38
C ALA A 40 6.06 -11.39 4.68
N ALA A 41 6.52 -12.64 4.60
CA ALA A 41 6.90 -13.44 5.76
C ALA A 41 8.07 -12.80 6.53
N ARG A 42 9.06 -12.25 5.83
CA ARG A 42 10.18 -11.53 6.43
C ARG A 42 9.74 -10.23 7.12
N ILE A 43 8.79 -9.51 6.55
CA ILE A 43 8.22 -8.31 7.18
C ILE A 43 7.34 -8.69 8.38
N ALA A 44 6.51 -9.73 8.27
CA ALA A 44 5.66 -10.20 9.36
C ALA A 44 6.45 -10.54 10.62
N GLN A 45 7.65 -11.11 10.48
CA GLN A 45 8.56 -11.42 11.61
C GLN A 45 9.05 -10.18 12.37
N GLN A 46 9.02 -9.00 11.75
CA GLN A 46 9.41 -7.74 12.41
C GLN A 46 8.25 -7.12 13.20
N ILE A 47 7.03 -7.61 13.01
CA ILE A 47 5.83 -7.06 13.65
C ILE A 47 5.54 -7.85 14.93
N THR A 48 5.92 -7.28 16.06
CA THR A 48 5.71 -7.87 17.38
C THR A 48 4.47 -7.34 18.10
N ALA A 49 3.85 -6.28 17.56
CA ALA A 49 2.67 -5.67 18.14
C ALA A 49 1.47 -6.63 18.11
N HIS A 50 0.72 -6.68 19.21
CA HIS A 50 -0.54 -7.40 19.27
C HIS A 50 -1.62 -6.61 18.51
N ASN A 51 -2.34 -7.28 17.61
CA ASN A 51 -3.48 -6.74 16.88
C ASN A 51 -3.19 -5.40 16.15
N PRO A 52 -2.11 -5.30 15.34
CA PRO A 52 -1.69 -4.05 14.71
C PRO A 52 -2.68 -3.55 13.65
N ILE A 53 -2.64 -2.24 13.38
CA ILE A 53 -3.21 -1.62 12.19
C ILE A 53 -2.10 -1.59 11.13
N LEU A 54 -2.34 -2.21 9.99
CA LEU A 54 -1.40 -2.26 8.89
C LEU A 54 -1.76 -1.21 7.85
N ILE A 55 -0.83 -0.33 7.51
CA ILE A 55 -1.08 0.75 6.54
C ILE A 55 -0.12 0.60 5.37
N GLY A 56 -0.68 0.55 4.16
CA GLY A 56 0.13 0.42 2.96
C GLY A 56 -0.33 1.30 1.80
N VAL A 57 0.65 1.89 1.10
CA VAL A 57 0.41 2.72 -0.09
C VAL A 57 0.79 1.94 -1.33
N SER A 58 -0.07 1.90 -2.35
CA SER A 58 0.23 1.26 -3.64
C SER A 58 0.70 -0.19 -3.45
N LEU A 59 1.87 -0.59 -3.94
CA LEU A 59 2.46 -1.91 -3.71
C LEU A 59 2.62 -2.25 -2.22
N GLY A 60 2.89 -1.25 -1.38
CA GLY A 60 2.91 -1.43 0.08
C GLY A 60 1.57 -1.91 0.63
N GLY A 61 0.44 -1.48 0.04
CA GLY A 61 -0.89 -1.98 0.41
C GLY A 61 -1.10 -3.44 0.00
N VAL A 62 -0.57 -3.85 -1.15
CA VAL A 62 -0.56 -5.26 -1.57
C VAL A 62 0.25 -6.10 -0.59
N LEU A 63 1.47 -5.65 -0.24
CA LEU A 63 2.32 -6.33 0.72
C LEU A 63 1.67 -6.43 2.11
N MET A 64 1.05 -5.37 2.62
CA MET A 64 0.40 -5.38 3.93
C MET A 64 -0.79 -6.34 4.01
N GLN A 65 -1.46 -6.62 2.91
CA GLN A 65 -2.49 -7.67 2.85
C GLN A 65 -1.88 -9.07 3.02
N GLU A 66 -0.73 -9.34 2.38
CA GLU A 66 -0.03 -10.63 2.55
C GLU A 66 0.54 -10.77 3.97
N VAL A 67 1.10 -9.68 4.54
CA VAL A 67 1.54 -9.65 5.94
C VAL A 67 0.38 -9.93 6.89
N ALA A 68 -0.79 -9.31 6.66
CA ALA A 68 -1.98 -9.53 7.50
C ALA A 68 -2.40 -11.01 7.58
N ARG A 69 -2.23 -11.78 6.50
CA ARG A 69 -2.54 -13.23 6.47
C ARG A 69 -1.59 -14.07 7.30
N LEU A 70 -0.40 -13.56 7.54
CA LEU A 70 0.66 -14.29 8.27
C LEU A 70 0.68 -13.95 9.77
N LEU A 71 0.05 -12.84 10.17
CA LEU A 71 -0.03 -12.44 11.57
C LEU A 71 -1.11 -13.25 12.32
N PRO A 72 -0.89 -13.58 13.58
CA PRO A 72 -1.89 -14.26 14.42
C PRO A 72 -3.16 -13.42 14.61
N SER A 73 -3.00 -12.09 14.61
CA SER A 73 -4.11 -11.12 14.67
C SER A 73 -3.70 -9.79 14.05
N TYR A 74 -4.68 -9.09 13.52
CA TYR A 74 -4.56 -7.68 13.08
C TYR A 74 -5.93 -7.01 13.20
N ARG A 75 -5.94 -5.71 13.47
CA ARG A 75 -7.17 -4.96 13.64
C ARG A 75 -7.81 -4.61 12.29
N CYS A 76 -7.06 -3.94 11.44
CA CYS A 76 -7.46 -3.66 10.06
C CYS A 76 -6.25 -3.41 9.17
N VAL A 77 -6.50 -3.43 7.85
CA VAL A 77 -5.54 -3.03 6.81
C VAL A 77 -6.07 -1.77 6.13
N VAL A 78 -5.25 -0.72 6.12
CA VAL A 78 -5.55 0.54 5.43
C VAL A 78 -4.81 0.56 4.10
N LEU A 79 -5.58 0.55 3.03
CA LEU A 79 -5.09 0.61 1.65
C LEU A 79 -5.21 2.05 1.15
N ILE A 80 -4.11 2.66 0.75
CA ILE A 80 -4.07 4.02 0.18
C ILE A 80 -3.54 3.94 -1.24
N SER A 81 -4.30 4.39 -2.24
CA SER A 81 -3.92 4.30 -3.67
C SER A 81 -3.42 2.91 -4.05
N SER A 82 -4.09 1.87 -3.55
CA SER A 82 -3.73 0.46 -3.75
C SER A 82 -4.87 -0.33 -4.37
N VAL A 83 -4.75 -1.64 -4.41
CA VAL A 83 -5.78 -2.58 -4.87
C VAL A 83 -6.06 -3.61 -3.77
N ALA A 84 -7.33 -3.94 -3.56
CA ALA A 84 -7.76 -4.93 -2.57
C ALA A 84 -7.76 -6.36 -3.14
N SER A 85 -7.69 -6.49 -4.47
CA SER A 85 -7.62 -7.78 -5.15
C SER A 85 -6.97 -7.68 -6.52
N PRO A 86 -6.47 -8.79 -7.10
CA PRO A 86 -5.93 -8.81 -8.47
C PRO A 86 -6.92 -8.37 -9.55
N GLN A 87 -8.23 -8.49 -9.29
CA GLN A 87 -9.29 -8.07 -10.21
C GLN A 87 -9.37 -6.56 -10.37
N GLU A 88 -8.90 -5.81 -9.37
CA GLU A 88 -8.83 -4.34 -9.39
C GLU A 88 -7.64 -3.80 -10.20
N LEU A 89 -6.70 -4.67 -10.59
CA LEU A 89 -5.64 -4.25 -11.51
C LEU A 89 -6.22 -3.84 -12.87
N PRO A 90 -5.71 -2.77 -13.49
CA PRO A 90 -6.14 -2.32 -14.81
C PRO A 90 -6.09 -3.44 -15.86
N SER A 91 -6.99 -3.39 -16.84
CA SER A 91 -7.13 -4.44 -17.86
C SER A 91 -5.82 -4.73 -18.59
N TRP A 92 -4.99 -3.71 -18.84
CA TRP A 92 -3.70 -3.89 -19.50
C TRP A 92 -2.71 -4.67 -18.61
N MET A 93 -2.69 -4.44 -17.30
CA MET A 93 -1.87 -5.21 -16.34
C MET A 93 -2.31 -6.66 -16.32
N ARG A 94 -3.62 -6.91 -16.24
CA ARG A 94 -4.17 -8.28 -16.27
C ARG A 94 -3.87 -9.00 -17.58
N ARG A 95 -3.86 -8.28 -18.71
CA ARG A 95 -3.45 -8.85 -20.01
C ARG A 95 -1.95 -9.16 -20.03
N CYS A 96 -1.10 -8.27 -19.52
CA CYS A 96 0.33 -8.51 -19.38
C CYS A 96 0.60 -9.77 -18.54
N LYS A 97 -0.10 -9.94 -17.42
CA LYS A 97 -0.05 -11.15 -16.60
C LYS A 97 -0.43 -12.39 -17.42
N LYS A 98 -1.62 -12.38 -18.04
CA LYS A 98 -2.14 -13.52 -18.82
C LYS A 98 -1.20 -13.96 -19.94
N LEU A 99 -0.54 -13.02 -20.59
CA LEU A 99 0.41 -13.27 -21.68
C LEU A 99 1.86 -13.45 -21.19
N LYS A 100 2.11 -13.41 -19.88
CA LYS A 100 3.44 -13.47 -19.25
C LYS A 100 4.45 -12.47 -19.82
N LEU A 101 3.98 -11.37 -20.39
CA LEU A 101 4.81 -10.36 -21.06
C LEU A 101 5.77 -9.66 -20.08
N HIS A 102 5.39 -9.57 -18.79
CA HIS A 102 6.21 -8.95 -17.74
C HIS A 102 7.51 -9.71 -17.42
N HIS A 103 7.63 -10.97 -17.84
CA HIS A 103 8.90 -11.73 -17.74
C HIS A 103 9.86 -11.40 -18.88
N ILE A 104 9.37 -10.86 -20.00
CA ILE A 104 10.14 -10.60 -21.22
C ILE A 104 10.43 -9.11 -21.37
N LEU A 105 9.48 -8.24 -20.95
CA LEU A 105 9.61 -6.79 -21.09
C LEU A 105 10.57 -6.19 -20.07
N PRO A 106 11.39 -5.20 -20.46
CA PRO A 106 12.28 -4.49 -19.54
C PRO A 106 11.48 -3.49 -18.68
N LEU A 107 10.58 -3.99 -17.83
CA LEU A 107 9.66 -3.20 -17.01
C LEU A 107 10.37 -2.15 -16.16
N ALA A 108 11.52 -2.48 -15.58
CA ALA A 108 12.32 -1.53 -14.80
C ALA A 108 12.75 -0.31 -15.65
N ARG A 109 13.08 -0.52 -16.93
CA ARG A 109 13.48 0.55 -17.84
C ARG A 109 12.29 1.43 -18.23
N MET A 110 11.11 0.82 -18.43
CA MET A 110 9.86 1.53 -18.74
C MET A 110 9.41 2.37 -17.55
N ILE A 111 9.39 1.81 -16.35
CA ILE A 111 9.03 2.51 -15.10
C ILE A 111 9.98 3.68 -14.84
N ARG A 112 11.30 3.48 -14.99
CA ARG A 112 12.29 4.57 -14.86
C ARG A 112 12.07 5.69 -15.86
N PHE A 113 11.76 5.36 -17.11
CA PHE A 113 11.57 6.37 -18.17
C PHE A 113 10.34 7.24 -17.90
N ASP A 114 9.19 6.64 -17.54
CA ASP A 114 7.97 7.38 -17.20
C ASP A 114 8.16 8.20 -15.92
N PHE A 115 8.80 7.66 -14.93
CA PHE A 115 9.13 8.35 -13.70
C PHE A 115 9.99 9.59 -13.98
N TRP A 116 11.05 9.49 -14.78
CA TRP A 116 11.94 10.60 -15.14
C TRP A 116 11.25 11.69 -15.97
N LYS A 117 10.35 11.33 -16.87
CA LYS A 117 9.63 12.28 -17.72
C LYS A 117 8.73 13.21 -16.91
N HIS A 118 8.08 12.70 -15.88
CA HIS A 118 7.17 13.48 -15.03
C HIS A 118 7.87 14.21 -13.87
N THR A 119 9.08 13.80 -13.48
CA THR A 119 9.80 14.36 -12.33
C THR A 119 10.46 15.71 -12.58
N LYS A 120 10.70 16.13 -13.83
CA LYS A 120 11.38 17.42 -14.11
C LYS A 120 10.70 18.61 -13.43
N ARG A 121 9.36 18.63 -13.35
CA ARG A 121 8.56 19.72 -12.76
C ARG A 121 8.54 19.67 -11.22
N TYR A 122 8.72 18.49 -10.61
CA TYR A 122 8.59 18.30 -9.16
C TYR A 122 9.84 17.67 -8.55
N LYS A 123 11.00 17.87 -9.16
CA LYS A 123 12.27 17.21 -8.81
C LYS A 123 12.61 17.28 -7.31
N LYS A 124 12.46 18.46 -6.69
CA LYS A 124 12.75 18.64 -5.25
C LYS A 124 11.82 17.83 -4.35
N LEU A 125 10.51 17.81 -4.67
CA LEU A 125 9.50 17.05 -3.93
C LEU A 125 9.75 15.55 -4.05
N TYR A 126 10.04 15.07 -5.26
CA TYR A 126 10.31 13.66 -5.49
C TYR A 126 11.58 13.17 -4.77
N ILE A 127 12.67 13.93 -4.79
CA ILE A 127 13.91 13.55 -4.11
C ILE A 127 13.68 13.35 -2.61
N HIS A 128 12.81 14.14 -1.98
CA HIS A 128 12.49 14.02 -0.55
C HIS A 128 11.80 12.68 -0.20
N TYR A 129 10.96 12.17 -1.11
CA TYR A 129 10.13 10.98 -0.89
C TYR A 129 10.64 9.70 -1.57
N ILE A 130 11.72 9.79 -2.35
CA ILE A 130 12.32 8.61 -2.98
C ILE A 130 12.98 7.74 -1.92
N GLY A 131 12.67 6.45 -1.98
CA GLY A 131 13.33 5.38 -1.24
C GLY A 131 14.20 4.51 -2.15
N LEU A 132 14.19 3.21 -1.88
CA LEU A 132 14.89 2.22 -2.69
C LEU A 132 14.38 2.24 -4.14
N SER A 133 15.30 2.36 -5.10
CA SER A 133 14.96 2.52 -6.51
C SER A 133 15.99 1.86 -7.45
N SER A 134 16.67 0.81 -6.99
CA SER A 134 17.56 0.03 -7.82
C SER A 134 16.80 -0.62 -9.00
N PRO A 135 17.44 -0.84 -10.17
CA PRO A 135 16.78 -1.51 -11.28
C PRO A 135 16.28 -2.91 -10.94
N THR A 136 17.03 -3.65 -10.11
CA THR A 136 16.67 -5.00 -9.64
C THR A 136 15.40 -4.96 -8.82
N TYR A 137 15.34 -4.07 -7.83
CA TYR A 137 14.16 -3.87 -6.99
C TYR A 137 12.94 -3.44 -7.80
N LEU A 138 13.08 -2.46 -8.70
CA LEU A 138 11.96 -1.98 -9.52
C LEU A 138 11.41 -3.08 -10.44
N ALA A 139 12.29 -3.90 -11.03
CA ALA A 139 11.87 -5.04 -11.85
C ALA A 139 11.14 -6.09 -11.01
N TRP A 140 11.65 -6.37 -9.82
CA TRP A 140 11.02 -7.27 -8.85
C TRP A 140 9.63 -6.76 -8.47
N CYS A 141 9.51 -5.51 -8.05
CA CYS A 141 8.22 -4.89 -7.68
C CYS A 141 7.17 -5.03 -8.78
N ALA A 142 7.55 -4.74 -10.03
CA ALA A 142 6.65 -4.82 -11.16
C ALA A 142 6.19 -6.25 -11.43
N ARG A 143 7.11 -7.21 -11.36
CA ARG A 143 6.80 -8.63 -11.52
C ARG A 143 5.87 -9.12 -10.42
N GLU A 144 6.22 -8.89 -9.17
CA GLU A 144 5.46 -9.35 -8.01
C GLU A 144 4.04 -8.75 -7.98
N LEU A 145 3.89 -7.46 -8.36
CA LEU A 145 2.56 -6.85 -8.49
C LEU A 145 1.71 -7.54 -9.56
N LEU A 146 2.30 -7.83 -10.72
CA LEU A 146 1.57 -8.46 -11.83
C LEU A 146 1.27 -9.93 -11.56
N ASP A 147 2.19 -10.64 -10.90
CA ASP A 147 2.00 -12.05 -10.54
C ASP A 147 1.15 -12.25 -9.28
N TRP A 148 0.89 -11.20 -8.54
CA TRP A 148 0.10 -11.29 -7.32
C TRP A 148 -1.24 -11.99 -7.54
N GLU A 149 -1.54 -12.97 -6.67
CA GLU A 149 -2.76 -13.79 -6.69
C GLU A 149 -3.51 -13.77 -5.34
N GLY A 150 -3.21 -12.74 -4.54
CA GLY A 150 -3.79 -12.59 -3.21
C GLY A 150 -5.31 -12.64 -3.23
N LYS A 151 -5.89 -13.35 -2.27
CA LYS A 151 -7.33 -13.39 -2.05
C LYS A 151 -7.75 -12.11 -1.32
N PRO A 152 -8.97 -11.61 -1.54
CA PRO A 152 -9.50 -10.51 -0.72
C PRO A 152 -9.47 -10.87 0.77
N LEU A 153 -9.13 -9.89 1.61
CA LEU A 153 -9.32 -9.98 3.05
C LEU A 153 -10.80 -9.75 3.38
N ASP A 154 -11.15 -10.01 4.64
CA ASP A 154 -12.44 -9.62 5.17
C ASP A 154 -12.68 -8.12 4.97
N LYS A 155 -13.79 -7.76 4.33
CA LYS A 155 -14.15 -6.38 3.99
C LYS A 155 -14.28 -5.49 5.23
N ASP A 156 -14.74 -6.07 6.34
CA ASP A 156 -14.89 -5.33 7.59
C ASP A 156 -13.54 -4.95 8.22
N LYS A 157 -12.49 -5.63 7.80
CA LYS A 157 -11.11 -5.34 8.22
C LYS A 157 -10.31 -4.52 7.20
N ILE A 158 -10.94 -4.03 6.14
CA ILE A 158 -10.28 -3.16 5.15
C ILE A 158 -10.82 -1.75 5.25
N ILE A 159 -9.91 -0.78 5.24
CA ILE A 159 -10.18 0.63 4.96
C ILE A 159 -9.49 0.94 3.64
N HIS A 160 -10.26 1.19 2.58
CA HIS A 160 -9.68 1.51 1.28
C HIS A 160 -9.91 2.99 0.96
N ILE A 161 -8.82 3.77 0.86
CA ILE A 161 -8.84 5.20 0.52
C ILE A 161 -8.24 5.36 -0.87
N HIS A 162 -9.01 5.89 -1.83
CA HIS A 162 -8.59 5.92 -3.22
C HIS A 162 -8.91 7.24 -3.93
N GLY A 163 -7.99 7.69 -4.78
CA GLY A 163 -8.13 8.93 -5.54
C GLY A 163 -8.94 8.74 -6.83
N ASP A 164 -9.89 9.63 -7.12
CA ASP A 164 -10.69 9.56 -8.34
C ASP A 164 -9.92 9.93 -9.62
N LYS A 165 -8.71 10.45 -9.48
CA LYS A 165 -7.78 10.80 -10.57
C LYS A 165 -6.52 9.93 -10.59
N ASP A 166 -6.56 8.78 -9.93
CA ASP A 166 -5.49 7.80 -10.00
C ASP A 166 -5.39 7.20 -11.41
N LEU A 167 -4.25 7.38 -12.06
CA LEU A 167 -3.97 6.86 -13.40
C LEU A 167 -3.25 5.50 -13.37
N VAL A 168 -2.65 5.14 -12.24
CA VAL A 168 -1.97 3.84 -12.06
C VAL A 168 -3.01 2.75 -11.78
N PHE A 169 -3.88 2.99 -10.80
CA PHE A 169 -5.03 2.15 -10.49
C PHE A 169 -6.33 2.94 -10.67
N PRO A 170 -6.84 3.07 -11.90
CA PRO A 170 -8.02 3.89 -12.17
C PRO A 170 -9.23 3.47 -11.36
N ILE A 171 -9.91 4.45 -10.77
CA ILE A 171 -11.05 4.27 -9.85
C ILE A 171 -12.16 3.34 -10.38
N ARG A 172 -12.31 3.25 -11.71
CA ARG A 172 -13.29 2.36 -12.36
C ARG A 172 -13.04 0.87 -12.14
N TYR A 173 -11.85 0.49 -11.70
CA TYR A 173 -11.50 -0.90 -11.38
C TYR A 173 -11.53 -1.17 -9.88
N ILE A 174 -11.58 -0.13 -9.07
CA ILE A 174 -11.57 -0.20 -7.62
C ILE A 174 -12.99 -0.43 -7.10
N GLY A 175 -13.14 -1.37 -6.19
CA GLY A 175 -14.40 -1.66 -5.51
C GLY A 175 -14.79 -0.59 -4.49
N ASP A 176 -15.38 -1.01 -3.39
CA ASP A 176 -15.80 -0.12 -2.32
C ASP A 176 -14.61 0.61 -1.70
N CYS A 177 -14.64 1.94 -1.74
CA CYS A 177 -13.56 2.75 -1.20
C CYS A 177 -14.04 4.15 -0.79
N ILE A 178 -13.31 4.78 0.11
CA ILE A 178 -13.43 6.20 0.44
C ILE A 178 -12.75 6.98 -0.68
N ARG A 179 -13.55 7.71 -1.48
CA ARG A 179 -13.06 8.43 -2.65
C ARG A 179 -12.53 9.80 -2.27
N VAL A 180 -11.27 10.07 -2.63
CA VAL A 180 -10.65 11.39 -2.46
C VAL A 180 -10.78 12.17 -3.77
N LYS A 181 -11.61 13.22 -3.76
CA LYS A 181 -11.85 14.06 -4.95
C LYS A 181 -10.56 14.75 -5.43
N GLY A 182 -10.22 14.55 -6.70
CA GLY A 182 -9.00 15.06 -7.32
C GLY A 182 -7.72 14.36 -6.81
N GLY A 183 -7.85 13.27 -6.04
CA GLY A 183 -6.71 12.47 -5.58
C GLY A 183 -6.07 11.71 -6.74
N THR A 184 -4.75 11.81 -6.87
CA THR A 184 -3.93 11.06 -7.82
C THR A 184 -3.28 9.87 -7.12
N HIS A 185 -2.49 9.06 -7.82
CA HIS A 185 -1.76 7.93 -7.23
C HIS A 185 -0.86 8.33 -6.05
N ILE A 186 -0.35 9.55 -6.06
CA ILE A 186 0.49 10.12 -4.98
C ILE A 186 -0.31 11.03 -4.04
N MET A 187 -1.59 10.78 -3.85
CA MET A 187 -2.47 11.67 -3.08
C MET A 187 -2.05 11.80 -1.62
N ILE A 188 -1.40 10.81 -1.03
CA ILE A 188 -0.87 10.90 0.33
C ILE A 188 0.08 12.10 0.50
N VAL A 189 0.80 12.47 -0.57
CA VAL A 189 1.70 13.61 -0.60
C VAL A 189 0.99 14.89 -1.08
N ASN A 190 0.27 14.82 -2.22
CA ASN A 190 -0.28 16.03 -2.85
C ASN A 190 -1.69 16.42 -2.34
N ARG A 191 -2.33 15.56 -1.55
CA ARG A 191 -3.60 15.80 -0.84
C ARG A 191 -3.43 15.70 0.69
N PHE A 192 -2.23 15.99 1.21
CA PHE A 192 -1.91 15.87 2.63
C PHE A 192 -2.91 16.60 3.55
N ARG A 193 -3.50 17.75 3.11
CA ARG A 193 -4.52 18.48 3.87
C ARG A 193 -5.76 17.64 4.09
N TRP A 194 -6.22 16.93 3.03
CA TRP A 194 -7.35 16.01 3.13
C TRP A 194 -7.04 14.89 4.13
N PHE A 195 -5.85 14.30 4.07
CA PHE A 195 -5.43 13.27 5.02
C PHE A 195 -5.39 13.78 6.45
N ARG A 196 -4.85 14.98 6.69
CA ARG A 196 -4.82 15.60 8.02
C ARG A 196 -6.22 15.76 8.61
N GLU A 197 -7.22 16.13 7.80
CA GLU A 197 -8.58 16.36 8.24
C GLU A 197 -9.40 15.08 8.44
N HIS A 198 -9.14 14.04 7.63
CA HIS A 198 -10.05 12.89 7.53
C HIS A 198 -9.41 11.57 8.01
N PHE A 199 -8.09 11.44 8.00
CA PHE A 199 -7.43 10.16 8.26
C PHE A 199 -7.70 9.63 9.68
N LEU A 200 -7.49 10.46 10.71
CA LEU A 200 -7.76 10.11 12.10
C LEU A 200 -9.22 9.71 12.34
N PRO A 201 -10.22 10.52 11.94
CA PRO A 201 -11.63 10.12 12.06
C PRO A 201 -11.95 8.77 11.40
N ILE A 202 -11.39 8.53 10.21
CA ILE A 202 -11.56 7.25 9.48
C ILE A 202 -10.96 6.08 10.26
N ILE A 203 -9.74 6.23 10.77
CA ILE A 203 -9.11 5.18 11.58
C ILE A 203 -9.89 4.96 12.87
N ASN A 204 -10.25 6.02 13.59
CA ASN A 204 -10.96 5.92 14.85
C ASN A 204 -12.33 5.24 14.72
N SER A 205 -13.03 5.42 13.59
CA SER A 205 -14.30 4.73 13.34
C SER A 205 -14.19 3.20 13.29
N LYS A 206 -12.98 2.66 13.02
CA LYS A 206 -12.67 1.23 13.02
C LYS A 206 -11.95 0.76 14.29
N ILE A 207 -11.42 1.70 15.08
CA ILE A 207 -10.69 1.42 16.32
C ILE A 207 -11.62 1.42 17.54
N SER A 208 -12.75 2.15 17.50
CA SER A 208 -13.69 2.24 18.60
C SER A 208 -14.06 0.86 19.14
N PRO A 209 -13.91 0.63 20.44
CA PRO A 209 -14.10 -0.69 21.03
C PRO A 209 -15.58 -1.08 20.96
N THR A 210 -15.90 -2.01 20.09
CA THR A 210 -17.02 -2.90 20.28
C THR A 210 -16.46 -4.05 21.13
N GLU A 211 -16.46 -3.85 22.47
CA GLU A 211 -16.53 -4.90 23.49
C GLU A 211 -16.04 -4.32 24.80
N GLU A 212 -17.01 -3.77 25.56
CA GLU A 212 -16.85 -3.75 27.01
C GLU A 212 -16.82 -5.21 27.49
N PRO A 213 -15.88 -5.58 28.37
CA PRO A 213 -15.98 -6.87 29.03
C PRO A 213 -17.26 -6.85 29.86
N THR A 214 -18.19 -7.73 29.53
CA THR A 214 -19.34 -8.02 30.39
C THR A 214 -18.82 -8.45 31.77
N HIS A 215 -18.82 -7.52 32.71
CA HIS A 215 -18.77 -7.85 34.11
C HIS A 215 -20.03 -8.66 34.42
N THR A 216 -19.90 -9.96 34.49
CA THR A 216 -20.86 -10.82 35.18
C THR A 216 -20.69 -10.56 36.65
N PRO A 217 -21.68 -9.97 37.36
CA PRO A 217 -21.61 -9.90 38.82
C PRO A 217 -21.84 -11.31 39.38
N MET A 218 -20.96 -11.71 40.30
CA MET A 218 -21.20 -12.87 41.19
C MET A 218 -22.37 -12.59 42.13
#